data_3ba9b78f2f265181aa3e75e767036d11
#
_entry.id   3ba9b78f2f265181aa3e75e767036d11
#
_cell.length_a   1.000
_cell.length_b   1.000
_cell.length_c   1.000
_cell.angle_alpha   90.00
_cell.angle_beta   90.00
_cell.angle_gamma   90.00
#
_symmetry.space_group_name_H-M   'P 1'
#
loop_
_entity.id
_entity.type
_entity.pdbx_description
1 polymer ?
#
loop_
_entity_poly.entity_id
_entity_poly.type
_entity_poly.pdbx_seq_one_letter_code
_entity_poly.pdbx_strand_id
1 'polypeptide(L)' 'NVIEEVRGKGLLIGLKLKVDQTKFINKLFENKLLTIKAADNVVRILPPLNVSNKEITIALKIIEKVCKSYN' A
#
# COMPACT_ATOMS: atom_id res chain seq x y z
N ASN A 1 -7.56 6.32 -11.64
CA ASN A 1 -6.59 5.60 -10.89
C ASN A 1 -7.11 5.07 -9.56
N VAL A 2 -6.43 4.07 -9.03
CA VAL A 2 -6.83 3.39 -7.79
C VAL A 2 -6.47 4.22 -6.56
N ILE A 3 -5.35 4.90 -6.61
CA ILE A 3 -4.87 5.71 -5.49
C ILE A 3 -5.23 7.16 -5.69
N GLU A 4 -5.97 7.72 -4.73
CA GLU A 4 -6.38 9.11 -4.79
C GLU A 4 -5.30 10.04 -4.26
N GLU A 5 -4.63 9.64 -3.17
CA GLU A 5 -3.66 10.48 -2.49
C GLU A 5 -2.64 9.63 -1.76
N VAL A 6 -1.40 10.07 -1.75
CA VAL A 6 -0.35 9.47 -0.95
C VAL A 6 -0.04 10.40 0.21
N ARG A 7 -0.19 9.88 1.44
CA ARG A 7 0.10 10.64 2.65
C ARG A 7 1.30 10.00 3.33
N GLY A 8 2.25 10.80 3.75
CA GLY A 8 3.43 10.27 4.42
C GLY A 8 3.97 11.24 5.44
N LYS A 9 4.39 10.70 6.57
CA LYS A 9 5.05 11.48 7.59
C LYS A 9 6.02 10.56 8.32
N GLY A 10 7.31 10.79 8.11
CA GLY A 10 8.33 9.91 8.66
C GLY A 10 8.26 8.52 8.04
N LEU A 11 8.16 7.50 8.88
CA LEU A 11 8.11 6.11 8.44
C LEU A 11 6.71 5.60 8.12
N LEU A 12 5.68 6.44 8.31
CA LEU A 12 4.31 6.05 8.04
C LEU A 12 3.89 6.54 6.66
N ILE A 13 3.47 5.62 5.82
CA ILE A 13 2.96 5.93 4.50
C ILE A 13 1.51 5.50 4.42
N GLY A 14 0.62 6.43 4.07
CA GLY A 14 -0.79 6.15 3.89
C GLY A 14 -1.20 6.33 2.45
N LEU A 15 -1.93 5.37 1.91
CA LEU A 15 -2.47 5.44 0.56
C LEU A 15 -3.98 5.60 0.66
N LYS A 16 -4.50 6.77 0.27
CA LYS A 16 -5.94 6.95 0.21
C LYS A 16 -6.44 6.41 -1.12
N LEU A 17 -7.43 5.51 -1.06
CA LEU A 17 -7.86 4.75 -2.21
C LEU A 17 -9.18 5.26 -2.78
N LYS A 18 -9.38 5.02 -4.07
CA LYS A 18 -10.66 5.22 -4.76
C LYS A 18 -11.46 3.93 -4.83
N VAL A 19 -10.86 2.81 -4.44
CA VAL A 19 -11.49 1.49 -4.44
C VAL A 19 -11.64 1.00 -3.00
N ASP A 20 -12.38 -0.11 -2.82
CA ASP A 20 -12.57 -0.68 -1.50
C ASP A 20 -11.24 -1.10 -0.87
N GLN A 21 -10.95 -0.57 0.33
CA GLN A 21 -9.69 -0.82 1.01
C GLN A 21 -9.52 -2.29 1.43
N THR A 22 -10.61 -2.98 1.78
CA THR A 22 -10.53 -4.36 2.21
C THR A 22 -10.03 -5.26 1.07
N LYS A 23 -10.59 -5.08 -0.13
CA LYS A 23 -10.15 -5.84 -1.29
C LYS A 23 -8.70 -5.51 -1.65
N PHE A 24 -8.34 -4.24 -1.56
CA PHE A 24 -6.99 -3.80 -1.87
C PHE A 24 -5.98 -4.42 -0.90
N ILE A 25 -6.29 -4.40 0.39
CA ILE A 25 -5.44 -5.00 1.42
C ILE A 25 -5.28 -6.50 1.19
N ASN A 26 -6.37 -7.20 0.86
CA ASN A 26 -6.31 -8.63 0.59
C ASN A 26 -5.41 -8.94 -0.61
N LYS A 27 -5.48 -8.12 -1.65
CA LYS A 27 -4.62 -8.30 -2.82
C LYS A 27 -3.16 -8.05 -2.49
N LEU A 28 -2.88 -7.05 -1.65
CA LEU A 28 -1.51 -6.80 -1.19
C LEU A 28 -0.99 -7.98 -0.36
N PHE A 29 -1.84 -8.51 0.50
CA PHE A 29 -1.47 -9.65 1.33
C PHE A 29 -1.17 -10.90 0.47
N GLU A 30 -1.96 -11.12 -0.56
CA GLU A 30 -1.71 -12.22 -1.50
C GLU A 30 -0.35 -12.09 -2.18
N ASN A 31 0.14 -10.87 -2.31
CA ASN A 31 1.45 -10.58 -2.88
C ASN A 31 2.51 -10.39 -1.79
N LYS A 32 2.22 -10.88 -0.57
CA LYS A 32 3.14 -10.89 0.58
C LYS A 32 3.49 -9.51 1.12
N LEU A 33 2.62 -8.54 0.93
CA LEU A 33 2.79 -7.21 1.52
C LEU A 33 1.73 -6.98 2.59
N LEU A 34 2.16 -6.85 3.85
CA LEU A 34 1.26 -6.59 4.96
C LEU A 34 0.99 -5.10 5.10
N THR A 35 -0.28 -4.76 5.24
CA THR A 35 -0.72 -3.38 5.42
C THR A 35 -1.81 -3.33 6.47
N ILE A 36 -2.11 -2.14 6.96
CA ILE A 36 -3.09 -1.93 8.01
C ILE A 36 -4.22 -1.05 7.50
N LYS A 37 -5.45 -1.47 7.79
CA LYS A 37 -6.64 -0.70 7.46
C LYS A 37 -6.74 0.52 8.36
N ALA A 38 -6.98 1.68 7.78
CA ALA A 38 -7.13 2.92 8.51
C ALA A 38 -8.44 3.62 8.12
N ALA A 39 -8.80 4.68 8.82
CA ALA A 39 -9.99 5.45 8.53
C ALA A 39 -9.88 6.14 7.17
N ASP A 40 -11.01 6.60 6.62
CA ASP A 40 -11.06 7.37 5.38
C ASP A 40 -10.61 6.60 4.14
N ASN A 41 -10.80 5.28 4.15
CA ASN A 41 -10.39 4.43 3.04
C ASN A 41 -8.88 4.51 2.75
N VAL A 42 -8.10 4.65 3.80
CA VAL A 42 -6.64 4.73 3.74
C VAL A 42 -6.05 3.38 4.12
N VAL A 43 -4.99 2.99 3.41
CA VAL A 43 -4.20 1.81 3.74
C VAL A 43 -2.84 2.29 4.23
N ARG A 44 -2.44 1.85 5.41
CA ARG A 44 -1.15 2.20 5.99
C ARG A 44 -0.12 1.14 5.68
N ILE A 45 1.02 1.58 5.19
CA ILE A 45 2.17 0.71 4.95
C ILE A 45 3.15 0.97 6.08
N LEU A 46 3.52 -0.11 6.79
CA LEU A 46 4.44 -0.02 7.91
C LEU A 46 5.75 -0.71 7.55
N PRO A 47 6.72 0.04 7.01
CA PRO A 47 8.01 -0.57 6.70
C PRO A 47 8.74 -0.94 7.99
N PRO A 48 9.52 -2.04 7.99
CA PRO A 48 10.33 -2.38 9.15
C PRO A 48 11.41 -1.32 9.39
N LEU A 49 11.90 -1.24 10.63
CA LEU A 49 12.91 -0.24 10.99
C LEU A 49 14.19 -0.34 10.16
N ASN A 50 14.49 -1.54 9.68
CA ASN A 50 15.70 -1.80 8.89
C ASN A 50 15.41 -1.97 7.41
N VAL A 51 14.40 -1.25 6.90
CA VAL A 51 14.02 -1.40 5.51
C VAL A 51 15.15 -0.90 4.59
N SER A 52 15.49 -1.72 3.60
CA SER A 52 16.48 -1.36 2.59
C SER A 52 15.82 -0.73 1.38
N ASN A 53 16.59 -0.05 0.54
CA ASN A 53 16.08 0.50 -0.71
C ASN A 53 15.53 -0.61 -1.61
N LYS A 54 16.13 -1.79 -1.56
CA LYS A 54 15.65 -2.95 -2.31
C LYS A 54 14.26 -3.37 -1.86
N GLU A 55 14.02 -3.41 -0.55
CA GLU A 55 12.72 -3.77 -0.01
C GLU A 55 11.65 -2.73 -0.34
N ILE A 56 12.02 -1.46 -0.31
CA ILE A 56 11.12 -0.37 -0.70
C ILE A 56 10.73 -0.54 -2.17
N THR A 57 11.68 -0.84 -3.03
CA THR A 57 11.43 -1.05 -4.46
C THR A 57 10.48 -2.22 -4.68
N ILE A 58 10.67 -3.33 -3.95
CA ILE A 58 9.80 -4.50 -4.05
C ILE A 58 8.38 -4.13 -3.63
N ALA A 59 8.23 -3.40 -2.52
CA ALA A 59 6.91 -2.97 -2.05
C ALA A 59 6.20 -2.09 -3.08
N LEU A 60 6.91 -1.15 -3.67
CA LEU A 60 6.35 -0.27 -4.69
C LEU A 60 5.91 -1.05 -5.92
N LYS A 61 6.66 -2.05 -6.33
CA LYS A 61 6.29 -2.91 -7.46
C LYS A 61 5.03 -3.72 -7.17
N ILE A 62 4.89 -4.21 -5.94
CA ILE A 62 3.70 -4.96 -5.53
C ILE A 62 2.48 -4.03 -5.58
N ILE A 63 2.60 -2.82 -5.04
CA ILE A 63 1.52 -1.84 -5.05
C ILE A 63 1.12 -1.51 -6.49
N GLU A 64 2.08 -1.28 -7.36
CA GLU A 64 1.82 -1.00 -8.77
C GLU A 64 1.09 -2.16 -9.45
N LYS A 65 1.54 -3.38 -9.20
CA LYS A 65 0.91 -4.58 -9.75
C LYS A 65 -0.55 -4.69 -9.32
N VAL A 66 -0.83 -4.47 -8.05
CA VAL A 66 -2.19 -4.53 -7.52
C VAL A 66 -3.05 -3.42 -8.13
N CYS A 67 -2.52 -2.22 -8.26
CA CYS A 67 -3.25 -1.11 -8.89
C CYS A 67 -3.61 -1.45 -10.33
N LYS A 68 -2.69 -2.03 -11.08
CA LYS A 68 -2.95 -2.42 -12.47
C LYS A 68 -4.01 -3.51 -12.59
N SER A 69 -4.19 -4.32 -11.56
CA SER A 69 -5.21 -5.37 -11.60
C SER A 69 -6.64 -4.82 -11.59
N TYR A 70 -6.80 -3.54 -11.30
CA TYR A 70 -8.10 -2.86 -11.32
C TYR A 70 -8.44 -2.22 -12.66
N ASN A 71 -7.53 -2.25 -13.60
CA ASN A 71 -7.74 -1.63 -14.91
C ASN A 71 -8.23 -2.62 -15.95
#